data_c55289f75faa75bad7ddbb41be83b136
#
_entry.id   c55289f75faa75bad7ddbb41be83b136
#
_cell.length_a   1.000
_cell.length_b   1.000
_cell.length_c   1.000
_cell.angle_alpha   90.00
_cell.angle_beta   90.00
_cell.angle_gamma   90.00
#
_symmetry.space_group_name_H-M   'P 1'
#
loop_
_entity.id
_entity.type
_entity.pdbx_description
1 polymer ?
#
loop_
_entity_poly.entity_id
_entity_poly.type
_entity_poly.pdbx_seq_one_letter_code
_entity_poly.pdbx_strand_id
1 'polypeptide(L)'
;GRVTPYIGLLHQEYSLYPSRTILGNLTDAISLDLPGEFAKIKASHVLVAVGFDESTAGNILEKYPDELSVGEKHRVALAQVLIKEPNIIILDEPTGTMDPITRVIVTDSILRARDEFDQTFLIVSHDMDFVLDVCDRATLMRGGKVLETGKPEEIVSSLTVKEKEDMLKDE
;
A
#
# COMPACT_ATOMS: atom_id res chain seq x y z
N GLY A 1 -5.45 29.42 4.10
CA GLY A 1 -4.36 28.98 3.23
C GLY A 1 -4.84 27.82 2.37
N ARG A 2 -4.50 27.80 1.10
CA ARG A 2 -4.78 26.66 0.22
C ARG A 2 -3.97 25.46 0.72
N VAL A 3 -4.64 24.42 1.19
CA VAL A 3 -4.00 23.13 1.45
C VAL A 3 -3.61 22.55 0.11
N THR A 4 -2.30 22.38 -0.13
CA THR A 4 -1.82 21.71 -1.34
C THR A 4 -2.15 20.21 -1.23
N PRO A 5 -2.92 19.62 -2.15
CA PRO A 5 -3.19 18.19 -2.12
C PRO A 5 -1.87 17.40 -2.25
N TYR A 6 -1.74 16.34 -1.44
CA TYR A 6 -0.58 15.44 -1.46
C TYR A 6 -0.98 14.07 -2.00
N ILE A 7 -0.20 13.58 -2.94
CA ILE A 7 -0.36 12.26 -3.54
C ILE A 7 0.75 11.36 -3.00
N GLY A 8 0.37 10.28 -2.34
CA GLY A 8 1.28 9.23 -1.91
C GLY A 8 1.48 8.20 -3.01
N LEU A 9 2.69 7.70 -3.17
CA LEU A 9 3.03 6.67 -4.14
C LEU A 9 3.79 5.55 -3.45
N LEU A 10 3.32 4.31 -3.62
CA LEU A 10 4.01 3.10 -3.20
C LEU A 10 4.32 2.25 -4.44
N HIS A 11 5.61 2.12 -4.73
CA HIS A 11 6.10 1.20 -5.76
C HIS A 11 6.22 -0.22 -5.22
N GLN A 12 6.16 -1.21 -6.11
CA GLN A 12 6.50 -2.59 -5.80
C GLN A 12 7.90 -2.69 -5.18
N GLU A 13 8.88 -1.98 -5.75
CA GLU A 13 10.23 -1.84 -5.23
C GLU A 13 10.34 -0.62 -4.32
N TYR A 14 9.75 -0.71 -3.12
CA TYR A 14 9.93 0.30 -2.09
C TYR A 14 11.32 0.17 -1.43
N SER A 15 11.81 1.24 -0.83
CA SER A 15 13.02 1.19 -0.04
C SER A 15 12.80 1.75 1.37
N LEU A 16 13.33 1.02 2.34
CA LEU A 16 13.47 1.46 3.72
C LEU A 16 14.95 1.73 3.98
N TYR A 17 15.27 2.73 4.78
CA TYR A 17 16.64 3.01 5.19
C TYR A 17 17.12 1.94 6.17
N PRO A 18 18.07 1.07 5.79
CA PRO A 18 18.46 -0.07 6.61
C PRO A 18 19.21 0.34 7.89
N SER A 19 19.81 1.52 7.89
CA SER A 19 20.53 2.07 9.04
C SER A 19 19.66 2.82 10.05
N ARG A 20 18.36 2.92 9.79
CA ARG A 20 17.40 3.59 10.66
C ARG A 20 16.39 2.58 11.22
N THR A 21 15.95 2.83 12.45
CA THR A 21 14.84 2.08 13.04
C THR A 21 13.56 2.29 12.23
N ILE A 22 12.56 1.47 12.47
CA ILE A 22 11.24 1.67 11.85
C ILE A 22 10.65 3.02 12.24
N LEU A 23 10.81 3.44 13.51
CA LEU A 23 10.43 4.79 13.93
C LEU A 23 11.14 5.86 13.11
N GLY A 24 12.44 5.74 12.90
CA GLY A 24 13.23 6.66 12.08
C GLY A 24 12.75 6.70 10.63
N ASN A 25 12.47 5.55 10.03
CA ASN A 25 11.92 5.45 8.67
C ASN A 25 10.56 6.14 8.53
N LEU A 26 9.70 6.02 9.54
CA LEU A 26 8.37 6.63 9.52
C LEU A 26 8.42 8.13 9.81
N THR A 27 9.24 8.56 10.76
CA THR A 27 9.28 9.96 11.20
C THR A 27 10.04 10.90 10.26
N ASP A 28 10.98 10.38 9.49
CA ASP A 28 11.60 11.16 8.40
C ASP A 28 10.62 11.67 7.37
N ALA A 29 9.49 10.99 7.27
CA ALA A 29 8.43 11.34 6.33
C ALA A 29 7.56 12.51 6.84
N ILE A 30 7.59 12.81 8.13
CA ILE A 30 6.78 13.87 8.74
C ILE A 30 7.64 15.08 9.10
N SER A 31 7.01 16.27 9.07
CA SER A 31 7.67 17.53 9.41
C SER A 31 8.31 17.47 10.80
N LEU A 32 9.51 18.02 10.91
CA LEU A 32 10.33 18.12 12.12
C LEU A 32 9.70 18.93 13.26
N ASP A 33 8.56 19.57 13.02
CA ASP A 33 7.88 20.42 14.01
C ASP A 33 7.01 19.64 15.02
N LEU A 34 6.91 18.30 14.87
CA LEU A 34 6.18 17.47 15.83
C LEU A 34 7.08 17.05 16.99
N PRO A 35 6.68 17.30 18.25
CA PRO A 35 7.38 16.73 19.41
C PRO A 35 7.53 15.21 19.29
N GLY A 36 8.67 14.67 19.71
CA GLY A 36 9.02 13.26 19.53
C GLY A 36 7.97 12.27 20.05
N GLU A 37 7.27 12.62 21.12
CA GLU A 37 6.18 11.78 21.65
C GLU A 37 4.99 11.69 20.69
N PHE A 38 4.60 12.81 20.08
CA PHE A 38 3.51 12.82 19.08
C PHE A 38 3.91 12.07 17.81
N ALA A 39 5.16 12.19 17.39
CA ALA A 39 5.68 11.43 16.26
C ALA A 39 5.59 9.91 16.52
N LYS A 40 5.96 9.48 17.73
CA LYS A 40 5.87 8.06 18.14
C LYS A 40 4.43 7.56 18.20
N ILE A 41 3.51 8.36 18.74
CA ILE A 41 2.07 8.02 18.78
C ILE A 41 1.53 7.89 17.34
N LYS A 42 1.83 8.84 16.48
CA LYS A 42 1.42 8.82 15.07
C LYS A 42 1.99 7.60 14.33
N ALA A 43 3.27 7.28 14.54
CA ALA A 43 3.92 6.11 13.99
C ALA A 43 3.27 4.79 14.47
N SER A 44 2.98 4.67 15.76
CA SER A 44 2.26 3.51 16.29
C SER A 44 0.86 3.36 15.69
N HIS A 45 0.13 4.46 15.55
CA HIS A 45 -1.21 4.45 14.97
C HIS A 45 -1.21 3.94 13.52
N VAL A 46 -0.30 4.42 12.67
CA VAL A 46 -0.24 3.95 11.28
C VAL A 46 0.23 2.50 11.18
N LEU A 47 1.09 2.01 12.09
CA LEU A 47 1.47 0.60 12.13
C LEU A 47 0.27 -0.31 12.46
N VAL A 48 -0.54 0.08 13.43
CA VAL A 48 -1.77 -0.66 13.77
C VAL A 48 -2.75 -0.63 12.59
N ALA A 49 -2.91 0.51 11.95
CA ALA A 49 -3.79 0.66 10.80
C ALA A 49 -3.43 -0.25 9.61
N VAL A 50 -2.15 -0.56 9.42
CA VAL A 50 -1.70 -1.49 8.37
C VAL A 50 -1.65 -2.96 8.84
N GLY A 51 -2.04 -3.25 10.06
CA GLY A 51 -2.26 -4.61 10.54
C GLY A 51 -1.27 -5.14 11.59
N PHE A 52 -0.39 -4.30 12.16
CA PHE A 52 0.39 -4.71 13.33
C PHE A 52 -0.50 -4.70 14.58
N ASP A 53 -0.22 -5.61 15.51
CA ASP A 53 -0.88 -5.62 16.81
C ASP A 53 -0.55 -4.37 17.63
N GLU A 54 -1.55 -3.79 18.27
CA GLU A 54 -1.39 -2.63 19.14
C GLU A 54 -0.38 -2.90 20.27
N SER A 55 -0.42 -4.10 20.85
CA SER A 55 0.48 -4.52 21.92
C SER A 55 1.94 -4.66 21.48
N THR A 56 2.22 -4.86 20.19
CA THR A 56 3.56 -5.09 19.63
C THR A 56 4.08 -3.94 18.80
N ALA A 57 3.23 -3.00 18.40
CA ALA A 57 3.61 -1.87 17.54
C ALA A 57 4.78 -1.06 18.11
N GLY A 58 4.80 -0.84 19.43
CA GLY A 58 5.91 -0.15 20.09
C GLY A 58 7.26 -0.87 19.93
N ASN A 59 7.26 -2.20 19.98
CA ASN A 59 8.47 -3.00 19.77
C ASN A 59 8.93 -2.97 18.32
N ILE A 60 7.99 -2.97 17.38
CA ILE A 60 8.29 -2.84 15.94
C ILE A 60 9.00 -1.52 15.64
N LEU A 61 8.59 -0.43 16.26
CA LEU A 61 9.19 0.89 16.06
C LEU A 61 10.70 0.93 16.38
N GLU A 62 11.16 0.11 17.32
CA GLU A 62 12.54 0.04 17.75
C GLU A 62 13.42 -0.88 16.90
N LYS A 63 12.80 -1.70 16.04
CA LYS A 63 13.51 -2.62 15.14
C LYS A 63 14.08 -1.91 13.93
N TYR A 64 15.05 -2.57 13.30
CA TYR A 64 15.58 -2.20 12.00
C TYR A 64 14.90 -3.02 10.89
N PRO A 65 14.88 -2.54 9.64
CA PRO A 65 14.25 -3.26 8.53
C PRO A 65 14.70 -4.72 8.38
N ASP A 66 15.97 -5.02 8.61
CA ASP A 66 16.51 -6.38 8.49
C ASP A 66 15.95 -7.37 9.51
N GLU A 67 15.36 -6.89 10.59
CA GLU A 67 14.72 -7.71 11.62
C GLU A 67 13.26 -8.06 11.30
N LEU A 68 12.73 -7.53 10.20
CA LEU A 68 11.35 -7.73 9.77
C LEU A 68 11.23 -8.77 8.67
N SER A 69 10.11 -9.49 8.65
CA SER A 69 9.74 -10.33 7.51
C SER A 69 9.43 -9.48 6.27
N VAL A 70 9.36 -10.11 5.10
CA VAL A 70 9.01 -9.43 3.85
C VAL A 70 7.63 -8.78 3.97
N GLY A 71 6.63 -9.48 4.51
CA GLY A 71 5.28 -8.94 4.72
C GLY A 71 5.26 -7.77 5.69
N GLU A 72 6.01 -7.83 6.79
CA GLU A 72 6.15 -6.74 7.74
C GLU A 72 6.81 -5.51 7.12
N LYS A 73 7.84 -5.70 6.29
CA LYS A 73 8.47 -4.59 5.53
C LYS A 73 7.47 -3.91 4.59
N HIS A 74 6.61 -4.67 3.89
CA HIS A 74 5.56 -4.12 3.05
C HIS A 74 4.55 -3.29 3.86
N ARG A 75 4.15 -3.77 5.04
CA ARG A 75 3.29 -3.01 5.95
C ARG A 75 3.94 -1.69 6.37
N VAL A 76 5.21 -1.71 6.71
CA VAL A 76 5.97 -0.49 7.07
C VAL A 76 6.05 0.47 5.89
N ALA A 77 6.30 -0.02 4.67
CA ALA A 77 6.34 0.80 3.47
C ALA A 77 5.00 1.49 3.20
N LEU A 78 3.88 0.79 3.38
CA LEU A 78 2.54 1.38 3.30
C LEU A 78 2.31 2.40 4.41
N ALA A 79 2.71 2.09 5.65
CA ALA A 79 2.62 3.02 6.78
C ALA A 79 3.42 4.30 6.53
N GLN A 80 4.57 4.22 5.89
CA GLN A 80 5.41 5.36 5.53
C GLN A 80 4.72 6.32 4.56
N VAL A 81 3.89 5.81 3.66
CA VAL A 81 3.06 6.63 2.79
C VAL A 81 1.89 7.25 3.55
N LEU A 82 1.20 6.44 4.37
CA LEU A 82 0.01 6.85 5.13
C LEU A 82 0.30 7.91 6.19
N ILE A 83 1.47 7.86 6.82
CA ILE A 83 1.83 8.80 7.89
C ILE A 83 1.90 10.25 7.43
N LYS A 84 2.09 10.47 6.13
CA LYS A 84 2.07 11.79 5.49
C LYS A 84 0.65 12.32 5.24
N GLU A 85 -0.38 11.56 5.57
CA GLU A 85 -1.79 11.91 5.38
C GLU A 85 -2.11 12.33 3.92
N PRO A 86 -1.80 11.47 2.92
CA PRO A 86 -2.05 11.80 1.53
C PRO A 86 -3.56 11.88 1.24
N ASN A 87 -3.93 12.66 0.23
CA ASN A 87 -5.32 12.72 -0.26
C ASN A 87 -5.66 11.51 -1.14
N ILE A 88 -4.69 11.08 -1.92
CA ILE A 88 -4.79 9.91 -2.81
C ILE A 88 -3.51 9.10 -2.67
N ILE A 89 -3.66 7.78 -2.64
CA ILE A 89 -2.53 6.85 -2.65
C ILE A 89 -2.53 6.08 -3.96
N ILE A 90 -1.40 6.13 -4.67
CA ILE A 90 -1.17 5.33 -5.86
C ILE A 90 -0.36 4.10 -5.47
N LEU A 91 -0.89 2.92 -5.76
CA LEU A 91 -0.21 1.64 -5.61
C LEU A 91 0.13 1.10 -7.01
N ASP A 92 1.42 0.96 -7.28
CA ASP A 92 1.92 0.43 -8.55
C ASP A 92 2.35 -1.02 -8.37
N GLU A 93 1.56 -1.95 -8.93
CA GLU A 93 1.77 -3.41 -8.83
C GLU A 93 2.02 -3.87 -7.38
N PRO A 94 1.11 -3.59 -6.43
CA PRO A 94 1.38 -3.79 -5.00
C PRO A 94 1.55 -5.25 -4.58
N THR A 95 1.05 -6.20 -5.36
CA THR A 95 1.20 -7.64 -5.10
C THR A 95 2.30 -8.29 -5.93
N GLY A 96 2.73 -7.67 -7.04
CA GLY A 96 3.84 -8.09 -7.91
C GLY A 96 4.08 -9.59 -7.99
N THR A 97 5.33 -10.01 -7.81
CA THR A 97 5.77 -11.41 -7.79
C THR A 97 5.79 -12.01 -6.37
N MET A 98 4.86 -11.60 -5.51
CA MET A 98 4.80 -12.08 -4.13
C MET A 98 4.35 -13.52 -4.02
N ASP A 99 4.91 -14.23 -3.02
CA ASP A 99 4.37 -15.51 -2.59
C ASP A 99 2.94 -15.35 -2.03
N PRO A 100 2.12 -16.44 -2.00
CA PRO A 100 0.73 -16.35 -1.58
C PRO A 100 0.52 -15.81 -0.16
N ILE A 101 1.42 -16.09 0.76
CA ILE A 101 1.30 -15.65 2.17
C ILE A 101 1.53 -14.14 2.26
N THR A 102 2.61 -13.64 1.65
CA THR A 102 2.92 -12.21 1.60
C THR A 102 1.81 -11.43 0.90
N ARG A 103 1.25 -11.98 -0.18
CA ARG A 103 0.13 -11.39 -0.91
C ARG A 103 -1.11 -11.20 -0.04
N VAL A 104 -1.47 -12.18 0.78
CA VAL A 104 -2.58 -12.07 1.73
C VAL A 104 -2.32 -10.95 2.75
N ILE A 105 -1.11 -10.87 3.29
CA ILE A 105 -0.71 -9.85 4.25
C ILE A 105 -0.84 -8.44 3.65
N VAL A 106 -0.33 -8.25 2.42
CA VAL A 106 -0.38 -6.95 1.73
C VAL A 106 -1.83 -6.56 1.40
N THR A 107 -2.62 -7.49 0.91
CA THR A 107 -4.06 -7.29 0.63
C THR A 107 -4.81 -6.85 1.90
N ASP A 108 -4.62 -7.56 3.00
CA ASP A 108 -5.23 -7.22 4.30
C ASP A 108 -4.80 -5.82 4.77
N SER A 109 -3.53 -5.49 4.64
CA SER A 109 -2.99 -4.18 5.03
C SER A 109 -3.62 -3.02 4.25
N ILE A 110 -3.83 -3.19 2.95
CA ILE A 110 -4.48 -2.19 2.09
C ILE A 110 -5.95 -2.00 2.48
N LEU A 111 -6.67 -3.10 2.70
CA LEU A 111 -8.07 -3.06 3.14
C LEU A 111 -8.23 -2.35 4.49
N ARG A 112 -7.39 -2.67 5.46
CA ARG A 112 -7.37 -2.03 6.78
C ARG A 112 -7.08 -0.54 6.69
N ALA A 113 -6.06 -0.15 5.92
CA ALA A 113 -5.70 1.25 5.72
C ALA A 113 -6.82 2.04 5.05
N ARG A 114 -7.49 1.46 4.07
CA ARG A 114 -8.65 2.07 3.41
C ARG A 114 -9.77 2.35 4.42
N ASP A 115 -10.11 1.35 5.22
CA ASP A 115 -11.23 1.45 6.17
C ASP A 115 -10.91 2.40 7.32
N GLU A 116 -9.66 2.40 7.83
CA GLU A 116 -9.24 3.25 8.93
C GLU A 116 -9.15 4.74 8.56
N PHE A 117 -8.62 5.04 7.39
CA PHE A 117 -8.36 6.43 6.98
C PHE A 117 -9.34 6.99 5.95
N ASP A 118 -10.34 6.21 5.54
CA ASP A 118 -11.28 6.59 4.46
C ASP A 118 -10.53 7.11 3.22
N GLN A 119 -9.47 6.41 2.84
CA GLN A 119 -8.54 6.83 1.79
C GLN A 119 -9.02 6.44 0.40
N THR A 120 -8.69 7.28 -0.57
CA THR A 120 -8.83 6.96 -1.99
C THR A 120 -7.54 6.31 -2.49
N PHE A 121 -7.68 5.09 -3.02
CA PHE A 121 -6.59 4.35 -3.65
C PHE A 121 -6.77 4.30 -5.16
N LEU A 122 -5.71 4.57 -5.88
CA LEU A 122 -5.57 4.29 -7.31
C LEU A 122 -4.56 3.16 -7.46
N ILE A 123 -5.01 2.02 -7.98
CA ILE A 123 -4.21 0.80 -8.03
C ILE A 123 -3.96 0.41 -9.48
N VAL A 124 -2.71 0.19 -9.84
CA VAL A 124 -2.30 -0.40 -11.12
C VAL A 124 -1.92 -1.85 -10.84
N SER A 125 -2.58 -2.80 -11.47
CA SER A 125 -2.34 -4.23 -11.23
C SER A 125 -2.72 -5.10 -12.42
N HIS A 126 -1.97 -6.19 -12.63
CA HIS A 126 -2.31 -7.31 -13.49
C HIS A 126 -2.93 -8.48 -12.70
N ASP A 127 -2.94 -8.38 -11.38
CA ASP A 127 -3.48 -9.40 -10.50
C ASP A 127 -5.01 -9.26 -10.39
N MET A 128 -5.71 -10.04 -11.16
CA MET A 128 -7.17 -9.98 -11.24
C MET A 128 -7.85 -10.36 -9.91
N ASP A 129 -7.30 -11.34 -9.19
CA ASP A 129 -7.84 -11.75 -7.89
C ASP A 129 -7.69 -10.62 -6.86
N PHE A 130 -6.54 -9.96 -6.86
CA PHE A 130 -6.31 -8.79 -6.02
C PHE A 130 -7.28 -7.65 -6.35
N VAL A 131 -7.50 -7.36 -7.63
CA VAL A 131 -8.47 -6.33 -8.07
C VAL A 131 -9.88 -6.67 -7.61
N LEU A 132 -10.30 -7.94 -7.72
CA LEU A 132 -11.60 -8.40 -7.24
C LEU A 132 -11.75 -8.27 -5.72
N ASP A 133 -10.68 -8.54 -4.97
CA ASP A 133 -10.71 -8.52 -3.51
C ASP A 133 -10.72 -7.10 -2.91
N VAL A 134 -10.07 -6.14 -3.58
CA VAL A 134 -9.77 -4.83 -3.00
C VAL A 134 -10.53 -3.68 -3.64
N CYS A 135 -10.79 -3.73 -4.94
CA CYS A 135 -11.27 -2.57 -5.68
C CYS A 135 -12.80 -2.47 -5.69
N ASP A 136 -13.31 -1.25 -5.57
CA ASP A 136 -14.72 -0.92 -5.71
C ASP A 136 -15.09 -0.68 -7.18
N ARG A 137 -14.11 -0.31 -7.98
CA ARG A 137 -14.25 0.04 -9.39
C ARG A 137 -12.98 -0.34 -10.16
N ALA A 138 -13.13 -0.79 -11.38
CA ALA A 138 -12.02 -1.14 -12.24
C ALA A 138 -12.13 -0.47 -13.61
N THR A 139 -10.96 -0.18 -14.18
CA THR A 139 -10.83 0.39 -15.52
C THR A 139 -9.83 -0.45 -16.31
N LEU A 140 -10.28 -0.98 -17.45
CA LEU A 140 -9.43 -1.71 -18.38
C LEU A 140 -8.77 -0.72 -19.35
N MET A 141 -7.45 -0.79 -19.42
CA MET A 141 -6.65 0.03 -20.33
C MET A 141 -5.86 -0.84 -21.31
N ARG A 142 -5.73 -0.38 -22.53
CA ARG A 142 -4.88 -0.98 -23.56
C ARG A 142 -4.31 0.08 -24.49
N GLY A 143 -3.00 0.00 -24.78
CA GLY A 143 -2.35 0.95 -25.68
C GLY A 143 -2.53 2.41 -25.27
N GLY A 144 -2.53 2.70 -23.97
CA GLY A 144 -2.71 4.04 -23.43
C GLY A 144 -4.15 4.58 -23.50
N LYS A 145 -5.13 3.73 -23.81
CA LYS A 145 -6.55 4.11 -23.91
C LYS A 145 -7.40 3.35 -22.90
N VAL A 146 -8.39 4.04 -22.35
CA VAL A 146 -9.45 3.42 -21.57
C VAL A 146 -10.41 2.70 -22.50
N LEU A 147 -10.60 1.40 -22.27
CA LEU A 147 -11.52 0.57 -23.05
C LEU A 147 -12.87 0.43 -22.34
N GLU A 148 -12.86 0.17 -21.04
CA GLU A 148 -14.06 -0.11 -20.26
C GLU A 148 -13.83 0.29 -18.79
N THR A 149 -14.90 0.75 -18.14
CA THR A 149 -14.89 1.05 -16.70
C THR A 149 -16.19 0.56 -16.08
N GLY A 150 -16.11 -0.11 -14.94
CA GLY A 150 -17.28 -0.64 -14.26
C GLY A 150 -16.94 -1.34 -12.96
N LYS A 151 -17.82 -2.25 -12.55
CA LYS A 151 -17.58 -3.11 -11.40
C LYS A 151 -16.41 -4.08 -11.68
N PRO A 152 -15.55 -4.38 -10.70
CA PRO A 152 -14.42 -5.28 -10.92
C PRO A 152 -14.80 -6.61 -11.54
N GLU A 153 -15.90 -7.23 -11.10
CA GLU A 153 -16.39 -8.52 -11.62
C GLU A 153 -16.78 -8.44 -13.09
N GLU A 154 -17.40 -7.34 -13.50
CA GLU A 154 -17.80 -7.11 -14.90
C GLU A 154 -16.60 -6.92 -15.80
N ILE A 155 -15.63 -6.12 -15.36
CA ILE A 155 -14.39 -5.84 -16.11
C ILE A 155 -13.54 -7.11 -16.25
N VAL A 156 -13.34 -7.86 -15.17
CA VAL A 156 -12.54 -9.09 -15.18
C VAL A 156 -13.20 -10.17 -16.05
N SER A 157 -14.53 -10.29 -16.02
CA SER A 157 -15.25 -11.25 -16.87
C SER A 157 -15.27 -10.87 -18.35
N SER A 158 -15.14 -9.58 -18.68
CA SER A 158 -15.07 -9.12 -20.08
C SER A 158 -13.72 -9.39 -20.75
N LEU A 159 -12.67 -9.72 -19.96
CA LEU A 159 -11.36 -10.03 -20.50
C LEU A 159 -11.40 -11.32 -21.33
N THR A 160 -10.90 -11.25 -22.55
CA THR A 160 -10.75 -12.43 -23.41
C THR A 160 -9.67 -13.39 -22.86
N VAL A 161 -9.73 -14.65 -23.26
CA VAL A 161 -8.71 -15.65 -22.86
C VAL A 161 -7.30 -15.18 -23.24
N LYS A 162 -7.17 -14.61 -24.43
CA LYS A 162 -5.90 -14.09 -24.92
C LYS A 162 -5.37 -12.93 -24.07
N GLU A 163 -6.24 -12.03 -23.67
CA GLU A 163 -5.89 -10.90 -22.79
C GLU A 163 -5.43 -11.38 -21.41
N LYS A 164 -6.09 -12.40 -20.88
CA LYS A 164 -5.70 -13.04 -19.63
C LYS A 164 -4.32 -13.72 -19.72
N GLU A 165 -4.06 -14.41 -20.84
CA GLU A 165 -2.76 -15.03 -21.10
C GLU A 165 -1.65 -14.03 -21.28
N ASP A 166 -1.90 -12.90 -21.95
CA ASP A 166 -0.91 -11.85 -22.14
C ASP A 166 -0.57 -11.14 -20.81
N MET A 167 -1.55 -10.92 -19.94
CA MET A 167 -1.33 -10.39 -18.59
C MET A 167 -0.45 -11.29 -17.72
N LEU A 168 -0.57 -12.62 -17.87
CA LEU A 168 0.21 -13.59 -17.12
C LEU A 168 1.67 -13.74 -17.61
N LYS A 169 1.98 -13.28 -18.83
CA LYS A 169 3.35 -13.33 -19.39
C LYS A 169 4.22 -12.14 -19.01
N ASP A 170 3.60 -11.06 -18.54
CA ASP A 170 4.29 -9.86 -18.10
C ASP A 170 4.70 -9.91 -16.61
N GLU A 171 4.45 -11.04 -15.94
CA GLU A 171 4.94 -11.41 -14.62
C GLU A 171 6.27 -12.19 -14.71
#